data_113f458726f0cb8f3351e2fbe3aa34a9
#
_entry.id   113f458726f0cb8f3351e2fbe3aa34a9
#
_cell.length_a   1.000
_cell.length_b   1.000
_cell.length_c   1.000
_cell.angle_alpha   90.00
_cell.angle_beta   90.00
_cell.angle_gamma   90.00
#
_symmetry.space_group_name_H-M   'P 1'
#
loop_
_entity.id
_entity.type
_entity.pdbx_description
1 polymer ?
#
loop_
_entity_poly.entity_id
_entity_poly.type
_entity_poly.pdbx_seq_one_letter_code
_entity_poly.pdbx_strand_id
1 'polypeptide(L)'
;MIKPSFKYLIIIFVLFSQLSTSPLLLAKDPKQIPSFRIRNLSGEQFDSRKHQGQPIVLSFFFTRCPPCIKEMPALYEFMLKEGKLEQLLFVDSYVKVLKIEDDPDTERQIRKFINLLNIPPESVYFDQIGTLLKKMSQYGAFPQAKRFGTLVIYPSIVVINGSGKLVLSLEGTGPGFLEKIQKAL
;
A
#
# COMPACT_ATOMS: atom_id res chain seq x y z
N MET A 1 34.37 -63.01 -4.42
CA MET A 1 34.35 -61.67 -5.11
C MET A 1 32.94 -61.53 -5.74
N ILE A 2 32.07 -60.79 -5.10
CA ILE A 2 30.66 -60.59 -5.57
C ILE A 2 30.67 -59.33 -6.44
N LYS A 3 30.44 -59.45 -7.75
CA LYS A 3 30.29 -58.32 -8.65
C LYS A 3 28.93 -57.68 -8.42
N PRO A 4 28.83 -56.39 -8.04
CA PRO A 4 27.54 -55.76 -7.95
C PRO A 4 26.89 -55.69 -9.31
N SER A 5 25.67 -56.22 -9.40
CA SER A 5 24.91 -56.30 -10.65
C SER A 5 24.56 -54.87 -11.09
N PHE A 6 24.89 -54.52 -12.33
CA PHE A 6 24.69 -53.21 -12.96
C PHE A 6 23.23 -52.68 -12.82
N LYS A 7 22.26 -53.58 -12.61
CA LYS A 7 20.86 -53.24 -12.36
C LYS A 7 20.62 -52.44 -11.06
N TYR A 8 21.43 -52.68 -10.02
CA TYR A 8 21.25 -51.93 -8.72
C TYR A 8 21.82 -50.50 -8.81
N LEU A 9 22.83 -50.29 -9.67
CA LEU A 9 23.38 -48.96 -9.87
C LEU A 9 22.40 -48.00 -10.53
N ILE A 10 21.61 -48.51 -11.50
CA ILE A 10 20.60 -47.73 -12.18
C ILE A 10 19.42 -47.39 -11.27
N ILE A 11 19.01 -48.28 -10.39
CA ILE A 11 17.90 -48.07 -9.43
C ILE A 11 18.29 -46.98 -8.41
N ILE A 12 19.53 -46.97 -7.92
CA ILE A 12 20.01 -45.96 -6.98
C ILE A 12 20.08 -44.58 -7.64
N PHE A 13 20.46 -44.51 -8.93
CA PHE A 13 20.54 -43.23 -9.65
C PHE A 13 19.17 -42.64 -9.93
N VAL A 14 18.15 -43.48 -10.21
CA VAL A 14 16.75 -43.02 -10.41
C VAL A 14 16.11 -42.56 -9.11
N LEU A 15 16.44 -43.20 -7.96
CA LEU A 15 15.90 -42.78 -6.66
C LEU A 15 16.54 -41.47 -6.15
N PHE A 16 17.76 -41.15 -6.58
CA PHE A 16 18.44 -39.91 -6.16
C PHE A 16 18.03 -38.69 -6.99
N SER A 17 17.46 -38.89 -8.20
CA SER A 17 16.99 -37.79 -9.05
C SER A 17 15.64 -37.19 -8.65
N GLN A 18 14.94 -37.80 -7.68
CA GLN A 18 13.62 -37.33 -7.21
C GLN A 18 13.67 -36.36 -6.03
N LEU A 19 14.87 -36.04 -5.51
CA LEU A 19 15.00 -35.27 -4.25
C LEU A 19 15.32 -33.77 -4.46
N SER A 20 15.02 -33.18 -5.60
CA SER A 20 15.37 -31.77 -5.81
C SER A 20 14.32 -30.95 -6.54
N THR A 21 13.03 -31.17 -6.25
CA THR A 21 12.00 -30.20 -6.59
C THR A 21 11.29 -29.77 -5.32
N SER A 22 11.99 -29.07 -4.44
CA SER A 22 11.30 -28.20 -3.49
C SER A 22 10.48 -27.22 -4.33
N PRO A 23 9.15 -27.14 -4.16
CA PRO A 23 8.40 -26.04 -4.76
C PRO A 23 8.95 -24.79 -4.08
N LEU A 24 9.80 -24.05 -4.79
CA LEU A 24 10.12 -22.69 -4.45
C LEU A 24 8.76 -22.00 -4.40
N LEU A 25 8.27 -21.73 -3.18
CA LEU A 25 7.09 -20.87 -2.97
C LEU A 25 7.40 -19.60 -3.75
N LEU A 26 6.81 -19.48 -4.94
CA LEU A 26 6.88 -18.26 -5.74
C LEU A 26 6.20 -17.18 -4.89
N ALA A 27 6.97 -16.51 -4.06
CA ALA A 27 6.57 -15.23 -3.51
C ALA A 27 6.24 -14.38 -4.73
N LYS A 28 4.95 -14.09 -4.92
CA LYS A 28 4.49 -13.29 -6.05
C LYS A 28 5.29 -11.99 -6.01
N ASP A 29 6.12 -11.77 -7.02
CA ASP A 29 6.96 -10.57 -7.09
C ASP A 29 6.12 -9.33 -6.83
N PRO A 30 6.54 -8.47 -5.91
CA PRO A 30 5.81 -7.26 -5.61
C PRO A 30 5.63 -6.45 -6.90
N LYS A 31 4.39 -6.01 -7.16
CA LYS A 31 4.06 -5.32 -8.39
C LYS A 31 4.73 -3.95 -8.44
N GLN A 32 5.38 -3.67 -9.55
CA GLN A 32 5.95 -2.37 -9.87
C GLN A 32 4.82 -1.34 -10.06
N ILE A 33 4.81 -0.28 -9.26
CA ILE A 33 3.84 0.82 -9.39
C ILE A 33 4.38 1.83 -10.40
N PRO A 34 3.61 2.19 -11.44
CA PRO A 34 4.01 3.27 -12.34
C PRO A 34 4.10 4.60 -11.61
N SER A 35 5.00 5.45 -12.06
CA SER A 35 5.13 6.80 -11.51
C SER A 35 3.80 7.56 -11.54
N PHE A 36 3.62 8.43 -10.54
CA PHE A 36 2.44 9.27 -10.42
C PHE A 36 2.80 10.68 -9.95
N ARG A 37 1.87 11.60 -10.20
CA ARG A 37 1.91 12.97 -9.70
C ARG A 37 0.58 13.28 -9.05
N ILE A 38 0.62 14.03 -7.96
CA ILE A 38 -0.57 14.48 -7.25
C ILE A 38 -0.25 15.82 -6.59
N ARG A 39 -1.27 16.68 -6.43
CA ARG A 39 -1.12 18.01 -5.83
C ARG A 39 -1.67 18.01 -4.41
N ASN A 40 -0.92 18.62 -3.48
CA ASN A 40 -1.38 18.80 -2.11
C ASN A 40 -2.28 20.05 -1.98
N LEU A 41 -2.87 20.22 -0.79
CA LEU A 41 -3.76 21.35 -0.50
C LEU A 41 -3.03 22.70 -0.42
N SER A 42 -1.71 22.72 -0.31
CA SER A 42 -0.89 23.94 -0.42
C SER A 42 -0.55 24.32 -1.86
N GLY A 43 -0.97 23.50 -2.84
CA GLY A 43 -0.75 23.74 -4.27
C GLY A 43 0.55 23.13 -4.81
N GLU A 44 1.36 22.49 -3.98
CA GLU A 44 2.62 21.87 -4.37
C GLU A 44 2.38 20.51 -5.04
N GLN A 45 3.20 20.18 -6.02
CA GLN A 45 3.11 18.92 -6.74
C GLN A 45 4.11 17.88 -6.22
N PHE A 46 3.60 16.77 -5.72
CA PHE A 46 4.40 15.57 -5.49
C PHE A 46 4.60 14.82 -6.82
N ASP A 47 5.83 14.41 -7.09
CA ASP A 47 6.20 13.57 -8.23
C ASP A 47 7.01 12.37 -7.72
N SER A 48 6.44 11.18 -7.78
CA SER A 48 7.05 9.96 -7.24
C SER A 48 8.43 9.63 -7.87
N ARG A 49 8.73 10.16 -9.06
CA ARG A 49 10.04 9.96 -9.71
C ARG A 49 11.17 10.67 -8.98
N LYS A 50 10.85 11.75 -8.25
CA LYS A 50 11.84 12.51 -7.46
C LYS A 50 12.17 11.84 -6.14
N HIS A 51 11.41 10.81 -5.74
CA HIS A 51 11.56 10.05 -4.49
C HIS A 51 12.10 8.64 -4.71
N GLN A 52 12.80 8.42 -5.84
CA GLN A 52 13.48 7.15 -6.09
C GLN A 52 14.54 6.89 -5.00
N GLY A 53 14.62 5.65 -4.53
CA GLY A 53 15.48 5.27 -3.41
C GLY A 53 14.84 5.45 -2.03
N GLN A 54 13.71 6.17 -1.94
CA GLN A 54 12.97 6.37 -0.69
C GLN A 54 11.60 5.70 -0.74
N PRO A 55 11.10 5.14 0.37
CA PRO A 55 9.73 4.61 0.40
C PRO A 55 8.71 5.73 0.34
N ILE A 56 7.51 5.43 -0.16
CA ILE A 56 6.36 6.34 -0.19
C ILE A 56 5.21 5.65 0.56
N VAL A 57 4.63 6.35 1.53
CA VAL A 57 3.46 5.90 2.30
C VAL A 57 2.25 6.68 1.85
N LEU A 58 1.27 6.00 1.26
CA LEU A 58 -0.02 6.58 0.86
C LEU A 58 -1.08 6.13 1.87
N SER A 59 -1.75 7.07 2.51
CA SER A 59 -2.89 6.80 3.40
C SER A 59 -4.15 7.37 2.78
N PHE A 60 -5.01 6.49 2.27
CA PHE A 60 -6.28 6.88 1.65
C PHE A 60 -7.36 7.06 2.71
N PHE A 61 -8.04 8.19 2.66
CA PHE A 61 -9.08 8.57 3.61
C PHE A 61 -10.24 9.33 2.92
N PHE A 62 -11.29 9.63 3.68
CA PHE A 62 -12.33 10.61 3.36
C PHE A 62 -12.82 11.28 4.65
N THR A 63 -13.45 12.45 4.56
CA THR A 63 -13.75 13.29 5.74
C THR A 63 -14.80 12.69 6.70
N ARG A 64 -15.61 11.75 6.24
CA ARG A 64 -16.63 11.05 7.03
C ARG A 64 -16.21 9.65 7.48
N CYS A 65 -14.90 9.40 7.62
CA CYS A 65 -14.32 8.13 8.00
C CYS A 65 -13.97 8.11 9.51
N PRO A 66 -14.79 7.51 10.38
CA PRO A 66 -14.51 7.54 11.82
C PRO A 66 -13.18 6.90 12.24
N PRO A 67 -12.72 5.78 11.67
CA PRO A 67 -11.40 5.24 12.00
C PRO A 67 -10.26 6.18 11.60
N CYS A 68 -10.39 6.94 10.51
CA CYS A 68 -9.37 7.87 10.04
C CYS A 68 -9.05 8.96 11.08
N ILE A 69 -10.05 9.36 11.89
CA ILE A 69 -9.87 10.36 12.96
C ILE A 69 -8.79 9.94 13.97
N LYS A 70 -8.69 8.65 14.27
CA LYS A 70 -7.70 8.12 15.23
C LYS A 70 -6.37 7.79 14.57
N GLU A 71 -6.41 7.31 13.34
CA GLU A 71 -5.25 6.69 12.71
C GLU A 71 -4.39 7.68 11.95
N MET A 72 -4.99 8.70 11.33
CA MET A 72 -4.21 9.73 10.63
C MET A 72 -3.26 10.50 11.56
N PRO A 73 -3.69 11.00 12.74
CA PRO A 73 -2.76 11.62 13.68
C PRO A 73 -1.67 10.68 14.18
N ALA A 74 -2.03 9.43 14.50
CA ALA A 74 -1.05 8.43 14.96
C ALA A 74 0.00 8.11 13.87
N LEU A 75 -0.42 8.00 12.62
CA LEU A 75 0.50 7.80 11.49
C LEU A 75 1.37 9.04 11.25
N TYR A 76 0.79 10.24 11.34
CA TYR A 76 1.53 11.49 11.19
C TYR A 76 2.65 11.60 12.22
N GLU A 77 2.32 11.42 13.51
CA GLU A 77 3.29 11.46 14.60
C GLU A 77 4.37 10.39 14.47
N PHE A 78 3.99 9.19 14.05
CA PHE A 78 4.93 8.12 13.80
C PHE A 78 5.94 8.51 12.71
N MET A 79 5.48 8.98 11.56
CA MET A 79 6.35 9.36 10.44
C MET A 79 7.22 10.59 10.77
N LEU A 80 6.69 11.51 11.59
CA LEU A 80 7.46 12.64 12.10
C LEU A 80 8.62 12.18 13.00
N LYS A 81 8.36 11.25 13.92
CA LYS A 81 9.39 10.66 14.81
C LYS A 81 10.46 9.90 14.05
N GLU A 82 10.07 9.21 12.98
CA GLU A 82 10.99 8.49 12.09
C GLU A 82 11.80 9.44 11.18
N GLY A 83 11.51 10.74 11.16
CA GLY A 83 12.15 11.70 10.25
C GLY A 83 11.80 11.48 8.77
N LYS A 84 10.63 10.87 8.51
CA LYS A 84 10.19 10.45 7.17
C LYS A 84 8.87 11.11 6.74
N LEU A 85 8.57 12.26 7.28
CA LEU A 85 7.28 12.92 7.05
C LEU A 85 7.05 13.29 5.58
N GLU A 86 8.10 13.68 4.85
CA GLU A 86 8.04 13.99 3.41
C GLU A 86 7.67 12.77 2.52
N GLN A 87 7.74 11.57 3.08
CA GLN A 87 7.39 10.31 2.43
C GLN A 87 5.91 9.95 2.66
N LEU A 88 5.20 10.67 3.54
CA LEU A 88 3.81 10.44 3.89
C LEU A 88 2.87 11.33 3.08
N LEU A 89 1.93 10.72 2.37
CA LEU A 89 0.86 11.38 1.65
C LEU A 89 -0.49 10.91 2.20
N PHE A 90 -1.23 11.79 2.84
CA PHE A 90 -2.65 11.57 3.11
C PHE A 90 -3.43 11.91 1.85
N VAL A 91 -4.11 10.95 1.28
CA VAL A 91 -4.80 11.12 0.01
C VAL A 91 -6.30 11.07 0.25
N ASP A 92 -6.98 12.22 0.17
CA ASP A 92 -8.43 12.24 0.09
C ASP A 92 -8.84 11.67 -1.26
N SER A 93 -9.55 10.57 -1.22
CA SER A 93 -9.95 9.85 -2.41
C SER A 93 -11.33 9.25 -2.20
N TYR A 94 -12.34 10.10 -2.28
CA TYR A 94 -13.71 9.64 -2.23
C TYR A 94 -14.09 8.98 -3.55
N VAL A 95 -14.26 7.68 -3.52
CA VAL A 95 -14.86 6.95 -4.63
C VAL A 95 -16.28 6.57 -4.23
N LYS A 96 -17.25 6.96 -5.03
CA LYS A 96 -18.66 6.59 -4.84
C LYS A 96 -18.74 5.05 -4.75
N VAL A 97 -18.76 4.55 -3.51
CA VAL A 97 -18.90 3.14 -3.20
C VAL A 97 -20.37 2.93 -2.86
N LEU A 98 -21.07 2.11 -3.64
CA LEU A 98 -22.44 1.71 -3.40
C LEU A 98 -23.45 2.87 -3.45
N LYS A 99 -23.93 3.30 -4.61
CA LYS A 99 -25.18 4.08 -4.83
C LYS A 99 -25.63 5.05 -3.70
N ILE A 100 -24.76 5.32 -2.72
CA ILE A 100 -24.96 6.34 -1.70
C ILE A 100 -24.72 7.66 -2.41
N GLU A 101 -25.74 8.51 -2.43
CA GLU A 101 -25.75 9.81 -3.12
C GLU A 101 -24.91 10.89 -2.41
N ASP A 102 -23.81 10.49 -1.80
CA ASP A 102 -22.90 11.44 -1.17
C ASP A 102 -21.95 12.02 -2.21
N ASP A 103 -21.91 13.32 -2.29
CA ASP A 103 -20.95 14.04 -3.11
C ASP A 103 -19.50 13.81 -2.62
N PRO A 104 -18.52 13.85 -3.52
CA PRO A 104 -17.11 13.87 -3.15
C PRO A 104 -16.83 14.98 -2.14
N ASP A 105 -15.87 14.73 -1.25
CA ASP A 105 -15.42 15.76 -0.31
C ASP A 105 -14.93 17.00 -1.07
N THR A 106 -15.38 18.17 -0.63
CA THR A 106 -14.86 19.44 -1.16
C THR A 106 -13.57 19.81 -0.47
N GLU A 107 -12.72 20.60 -1.13
CA GLU A 107 -11.48 21.10 -0.51
C GLU A 107 -11.75 21.79 0.84
N ARG A 108 -12.87 22.52 0.96
CA ARG A 108 -13.28 23.17 2.22
C ARG A 108 -13.58 22.14 3.33
N GLN A 109 -14.23 21.02 3.01
CA GLN A 109 -14.51 19.96 3.97
C GLN A 109 -13.23 19.27 4.42
N ILE A 110 -12.32 18.99 3.47
CA ILE A 110 -11.02 18.39 3.77
C ILE A 110 -10.20 19.32 4.66
N ARG A 111 -10.09 20.60 4.36
CA ARG A 111 -9.38 21.58 5.20
C ARG A 111 -9.95 21.66 6.60
N LYS A 112 -11.28 21.65 6.76
CA LYS A 112 -11.92 21.63 8.08
C LYS A 112 -11.56 20.35 8.83
N PHE A 113 -11.59 19.21 8.17
CA PHE A 113 -11.28 17.91 8.76
C PHE A 113 -9.82 17.82 9.23
N ILE A 114 -8.85 18.16 8.39
CA ILE A 114 -7.43 18.09 8.75
C ILE A 114 -7.06 19.09 9.85
N ASN A 115 -7.69 20.26 9.88
CA ASN A 115 -7.50 21.23 10.98
C ASN A 115 -7.95 20.64 12.32
N LEU A 116 -9.05 19.87 12.36
CA LEU A 116 -9.49 19.17 13.58
C LEU A 116 -8.49 18.10 14.03
N LEU A 117 -7.71 17.55 13.10
CA LEU A 117 -6.70 16.52 13.36
C LEU A 117 -5.29 17.09 13.56
N ASN A 118 -5.10 18.40 13.48
CA ASN A 118 -3.80 19.07 13.50
C ASN A 118 -2.81 18.53 12.44
N ILE A 119 -3.33 18.16 11.25
CA ILE A 119 -2.52 17.71 10.12
C ILE A 119 -2.33 18.88 9.16
N PRO A 120 -1.08 19.22 8.79
CA PRO A 120 -0.81 20.36 7.93
C PRO A 120 -1.21 20.06 6.47
N PRO A 121 -1.68 21.10 5.72
CA PRO A 121 -2.22 20.93 4.36
C PRO A 121 -1.18 20.46 3.33
N GLU A 122 0.09 20.67 3.57
CA GLU A 122 1.19 20.16 2.72
C GLU A 122 1.32 18.64 2.74
N SER A 123 0.84 17.97 3.80
CA SER A 123 0.82 16.51 3.91
C SER A 123 -0.44 15.88 3.29
N VAL A 124 -1.41 16.70 2.82
CA VAL A 124 -2.72 16.23 2.36
C VAL A 124 -2.93 16.51 0.89
N TYR A 125 -3.27 15.47 0.16
CA TYR A 125 -3.39 15.44 -1.29
C TYR A 125 -4.83 15.14 -1.70
N PHE A 126 -5.25 15.71 -2.82
CA PHE A 126 -6.63 15.63 -3.28
C PHE A 126 -6.75 14.83 -4.58
N ASP A 127 -7.28 13.62 -4.49
CA ASP A 127 -7.54 12.72 -5.64
C ASP A 127 -9.03 12.70 -5.98
N GLN A 128 -9.57 13.85 -6.37
CA GLN A 128 -11.00 14.11 -6.55
C GLN A 128 -11.74 13.06 -7.40
N ILE A 129 -11.10 12.55 -8.45
CA ILE A 129 -11.70 11.55 -9.34
C ILE A 129 -11.18 10.13 -9.10
N GLY A 130 -10.43 9.93 -8.04
CA GLY A 130 -9.91 8.62 -7.66
C GLY A 130 -8.91 8.02 -8.64
N THR A 131 -8.15 8.86 -9.37
CA THR A 131 -7.18 8.39 -10.36
C THR A 131 -6.05 7.62 -9.71
N LEU A 132 -5.48 8.14 -8.62
CA LEU A 132 -4.40 7.48 -7.89
C LEU A 132 -4.91 6.21 -7.20
N LEU A 133 -6.08 6.29 -6.57
CA LEU A 133 -6.72 5.14 -5.94
C LEU A 133 -6.97 4.00 -6.94
N LYS A 134 -7.56 4.31 -8.11
CA LYS A 134 -7.80 3.33 -9.18
C LYS A 134 -6.50 2.71 -9.67
N LYS A 135 -5.46 3.53 -9.84
CA LYS A 135 -4.13 3.06 -10.20
C LYS A 135 -3.62 2.06 -9.15
N MET A 136 -3.63 2.39 -7.86
CA MET A 136 -3.20 1.47 -6.80
C MET A 136 -3.99 0.15 -6.82
N SER A 137 -5.31 0.22 -6.98
CA SER A 137 -6.18 -0.95 -7.08
C SER A 137 -5.81 -1.86 -8.26
N GLN A 138 -5.52 -1.30 -9.44
CA GLN A 138 -5.09 -2.07 -10.63
C GLN A 138 -3.79 -2.84 -10.39
N TYR A 139 -2.90 -2.29 -9.56
CA TYR A 139 -1.64 -2.94 -9.19
C TYR A 139 -1.74 -3.80 -7.92
N GLY A 140 -2.98 -4.05 -7.45
CA GLY A 140 -3.28 -5.03 -6.41
C GLY A 140 -3.13 -4.53 -4.99
N ALA A 141 -3.20 -3.21 -4.78
CA ALA A 141 -3.12 -2.62 -3.46
C ALA A 141 -4.31 -2.94 -2.54
N PHE A 142 -5.49 -3.28 -3.09
CA PHE A 142 -6.71 -3.46 -2.30
C PHE A 142 -7.37 -4.83 -2.56
N PRO A 143 -6.73 -5.94 -2.13
CA PRO A 143 -7.25 -7.28 -2.41
C PRO A 143 -8.55 -7.61 -1.68
N GLN A 144 -8.77 -7.08 -0.46
CA GLN A 144 -10.01 -7.33 0.29
C GLN A 144 -11.16 -6.52 -0.29
N ALA A 145 -10.95 -5.24 -0.58
CA ALA A 145 -11.93 -4.39 -1.23
C ALA A 145 -12.45 -5.04 -2.52
N LYS A 146 -11.56 -5.60 -3.32
CA LYS A 146 -11.92 -6.33 -4.54
C LYS A 146 -12.82 -7.55 -4.27
N ARG A 147 -12.62 -8.27 -3.16
CA ARG A 147 -13.48 -9.41 -2.76
C ARG A 147 -14.88 -8.95 -2.40
N PHE A 148 -15.03 -7.76 -1.83
CA PHE A 148 -16.32 -7.16 -1.46
C PHE A 148 -16.96 -6.35 -2.58
N GLY A 149 -16.38 -6.33 -3.79
CA GLY A 149 -16.91 -5.59 -4.93
C GLY A 149 -16.77 -4.06 -4.82
N THR A 150 -15.88 -3.59 -3.96
CA THR A 150 -15.55 -2.16 -3.80
C THR A 150 -14.13 -1.85 -4.28
N LEU A 151 -13.81 -0.56 -4.44
CA LEU A 151 -12.48 -0.14 -4.84
C LEU A 151 -11.50 -0.01 -3.67
N VAL A 152 -12.01 0.29 -2.48
CA VAL A 152 -11.19 0.51 -1.27
C VAL A 152 -12.03 0.32 0.00
N ILE A 153 -11.36 -0.05 1.09
CA ILE A 153 -11.90 -0.05 2.47
C ILE A 153 -11.10 1.00 3.24
N TYR A 154 -11.77 2.01 3.78
CA TYR A 154 -11.09 3.11 4.48
C TYR A 154 -10.93 2.88 5.99
N PRO A 155 -9.84 3.39 6.57
CA PRO A 155 -8.63 3.89 5.88
C PRO A 155 -7.87 2.74 5.21
N SER A 156 -7.14 3.07 4.14
CA SER A 156 -6.22 2.10 3.53
C SER A 156 -4.83 2.70 3.41
N ILE A 157 -3.83 1.91 3.77
CA ILE A 157 -2.43 2.33 3.71
C ILE A 157 -1.67 1.47 2.71
N VAL A 158 -0.94 2.13 1.83
CA VAL A 158 -0.09 1.50 0.82
C VAL A 158 1.34 1.98 1.01
N VAL A 159 2.30 1.05 1.08
CA VAL A 159 3.73 1.39 1.07
C VAL A 159 4.36 0.92 -0.22
N ILE A 160 5.02 1.85 -0.90
CA ILE A 160 5.81 1.63 -2.09
C ILE A 160 7.26 1.81 -1.68
N ASN A 161 8.12 0.83 -1.90
CA ASN A 161 9.53 0.94 -1.53
C ASN A 161 10.32 1.85 -2.49
N GLY A 162 11.58 2.13 -2.16
CA GLY A 162 12.45 3.00 -2.95
C GLY A 162 12.71 2.52 -4.39
N SER A 163 12.47 1.24 -4.71
CA SER A 163 12.52 0.72 -6.07
C SER A 163 11.16 0.81 -6.81
N GLY A 164 10.14 1.42 -6.21
CA GLY A 164 8.81 1.59 -6.80
C GLY A 164 7.91 0.35 -6.71
N LYS A 165 8.24 -0.64 -5.88
CA LYS A 165 7.44 -1.85 -5.70
C LYS A 165 6.45 -1.70 -4.54
N LEU A 166 5.22 -2.18 -4.73
CA LEU A 166 4.22 -2.30 -3.67
C LEU A 166 4.68 -3.37 -2.68
N VAL A 167 5.00 -2.97 -1.44
CA VAL A 167 5.51 -3.87 -0.39
C VAL A 167 4.53 -4.09 0.75
N LEU A 168 3.59 -3.15 0.97
CA LEU A 168 2.55 -3.28 1.99
C LEU A 168 1.24 -2.71 1.48
N SER A 169 0.14 -3.39 1.80
CA SER A 169 -1.22 -2.87 1.68
C SER A 169 -2.01 -3.28 2.91
N LEU A 170 -2.55 -2.29 3.61
CA LEU A 170 -3.45 -2.47 4.75
C LEU A 170 -4.81 -1.89 4.37
N GLU A 171 -5.85 -2.68 4.51
CA GLU A 171 -7.22 -2.28 4.20
C GLU A 171 -8.06 -2.34 5.47
N GLY A 172 -8.59 -1.19 5.90
CA GLY A 172 -9.13 -1.05 7.23
C GLY A 172 -8.01 -1.30 8.24
N THR A 173 -7.55 -0.30 8.91
CA THR A 173 -6.45 -0.46 9.84
C THR A 173 -6.94 -1.13 11.13
N GLY A 174 -6.05 -1.82 11.78
CA GLY A 174 -6.28 -2.51 13.04
C GLY A 174 -5.08 -2.38 13.96
N PRO A 175 -5.10 -3.05 15.12
CA PRO A 175 -3.96 -3.04 16.04
C PRO A 175 -2.65 -3.40 15.33
N GLY A 176 -1.55 -2.72 15.68
CA GLY A 176 -0.22 -3.00 15.15
C GLY A 176 0.02 -2.50 13.70
N PHE A 177 -0.81 -1.62 13.16
CA PHE A 177 -0.60 -1.10 11.81
C PHE A 177 0.71 -0.32 11.68
N LEU A 178 1.12 0.44 12.70
CA LEU A 178 2.37 1.20 12.69
C LEU A 178 3.60 0.28 12.63
N GLU A 179 3.59 -0.84 13.38
CA GLU A 179 4.66 -1.85 13.33
C GLU A 179 4.82 -2.47 11.94
N LYS A 180 3.69 -2.71 11.26
CA LYS A 180 3.71 -3.23 9.89
C LYS A 180 4.29 -2.21 8.92
N ILE A 181 3.96 -0.92 9.09
CA ILE A 181 4.54 0.16 8.29
C ILE A 181 6.04 0.25 8.57
N GLN A 182 6.46 0.25 9.84
CA GLN A 182 7.87 0.30 10.20
C GLN A 182 8.71 -0.79 9.54
N LYS A 183 8.18 -2.02 9.47
CA LYS A 183 8.85 -3.14 8.78
C LYS A 183 8.92 -2.98 7.26
N ALA A 184 8.08 -2.13 6.68
CA ALA A 184 8.00 -1.90 5.24
C ALA A 184 8.79 -0.65 4.78
N LEU A 185 9.22 0.21 5.72
CA LEU A 185 10.04 1.41 5.49
C LEU A 185 11.54 1.09 5.44
#